data_33e12cdf459cfce9f42505fb00c9ef72
#
_entry.id   33e12cdf459cfce9f42505fb00c9ef72
#
_cell.length_a   1.000
_cell.length_b   1.000
_cell.length_c   1.000
_cell.angle_alpha   90.00
_cell.angle_beta   90.00
_cell.angle_gamma   90.00
#
_symmetry.space_group_name_H-M   'P 1'
#
loop_
_entity.id
_entity.type
_entity.pdbx_description
1 polymer ?
#
loop_
_entity_poly.entity_id
_entity_poly.type
_entity_poly.pdbx_seq_one_letter_code
_entity_poly.pdbx_strand_id
1 'polypeptide(L)'
;MPASLAARTRYFDEFFADAAGAGIRQAVVLASGLDTRAYRLDWPIGMAVFEIDQPAVIEFKTTTLAGLGAEPKADLRPVAVDLREDWSTELNAAGFEPTRPSAWIAEGLFGYLAPESQDRLLDAVTALSAPGSRLGTEAVPNTVDMDPDAARERMREATATWREHGFEPDFSVIKFEGERHDVGAYLDARGWTSVATPMARLLTDHGLGAIPQTDDNRQTMNGVTYYTSTLDTGR
;
A
#
# COMPACT_ATOMS: atom_id res chain seq x y z
N MET A 1 11.30 -11.37 11.17
CA MET A 1 11.33 -10.28 10.16
C MET A 1 11.39 -10.77 8.71
N PRO A 2 12.36 -11.55 8.22
CA PRO A 2 12.40 -11.92 6.79
C PRO A 2 11.14 -12.63 6.28
N ALA A 3 10.58 -13.56 7.04
CA ALA A 3 9.40 -14.34 6.63
C ALA A 3 8.13 -13.48 6.49
N SER A 4 7.90 -12.56 7.43
CA SER A 4 6.74 -11.66 7.36
C SER A 4 6.84 -10.67 6.19
N LEU A 5 8.04 -10.15 5.92
CA LEU A 5 8.25 -9.27 4.76
C LEU A 5 8.06 -10.05 3.45
N ALA A 6 8.54 -11.29 3.37
CA ALA A 6 8.32 -12.14 2.20
C ALA A 6 6.84 -12.47 1.98
N ALA A 7 6.10 -12.80 3.06
CA ALA A 7 4.65 -13.03 3.00
C ALA A 7 3.89 -11.80 2.53
N ARG A 8 4.24 -10.62 3.06
CA ARG A 8 3.66 -9.33 2.65
C ARG A 8 3.90 -9.04 1.18
N THR A 9 5.16 -9.13 0.73
CA THR A 9 5.51 -8.89 -0.67
C THR A 9 4.72 -9.81 -1.58
N ARG A 10 4.67 -11.12 -1.26
CA ARG A 10 3.95 -12.12 -2.03
C ARG A 10 2.44 -11.84 -2.07
N TYR A 11 1.83 -11.44 -0.95
CA TYR A 11 0.42 -11.09 -0.89
C TYR A 11 0.06 -9.99 -1.90
N PHE A 12 0.82 -8.90 -1.92
CA PHE A 12 0.53 -7.79 -2.85
C PHE A 12 0.89 -8.13 -4.30
N ASP A 13 1.87 -9.01 -4.53
CA ASP A 13 2.19 -9.50 -5.87
C ASP A 13 1.05 -10.37 -6.42
N GLU A 14 0.55 -11.30 -5.62
CA GLU A 14 -0.59 -12.15 -5.96
C GLU A 14 -1.87 -11.31 -6.14
N PHE A 15 -2.09 -10.30 -5.30
CA PHE A 15 -3.19 -9.35 -5.46
C PHE A 15 -3.22 -8.69 -6.84
N PHE A 16 -2.09 -8.19 -7.31
CA PHE A 16 -2.01 -7.59 -8.65
C PHE A 16 -2.14 -8.62 -9.77
N ALA A 17 -1.56 -9.81 -9.61
CA ALA A 17 -1.70 -10.89 -10.59
C ALA A 17 -3.17 -11.31 -10.74
N ASP A 18 -3.90 -11.47 -9.63
CA ASP A 18 -5.32 -11.81 -9.62
C ASP A 18 -6.19 -10.69 -10.22
N ALA A 19 -5.89 -9.43 -9.91
CA ALA A 19 -6.58 -8.29 -10.50
C ALA A 19 -6.37 -8.21 -12.01
N ALA A 20 -5.14 -8.40 -12.47
CA ALA A 20 -4.78 -8.44 -13.88
C ALA A 20 -5.44 -9.61 -14.62
N GLY A 21 -5.49 -10.80 -13.96
CA GLY A 21 -6.20 -11.98 -14.43
C GLY A 21 -7.71 -11.78 -14.57
N ALA A 22 -8.30 -10.94 -13.70
CA ALA A 22 -9.71 -10.54 -13.78
C ALA A 22 -9.99 -9.46 -14.84
N GLY A 23 -8.98 -9.03 -15.60
CA GLY A 23 -9.15 -8.08 -16.71
C GLY A 23 -8.88 -6.61 -16.33
N ILE A 24 -8.48 -6.31 -15.09
CA ILE A 24 -8.09 -4.95 -14.68
C ILE A 24 -6.81 -4.54 -15.42
N ARG A 25 -6.76 -3.30 -15.89
CA ARG A 25 -5.64 -2.74 -16.67
C ARG A 25 -5.13 -1.41 -16.15
N GLN A 26 -5.54 -1.03 -14.94
CA GLN A 26 -5.04 0.12 -14.21
C GLN A 26 -4.67 -0.31 -12.80
N ALA A 27 -3.41 -0.15 -12.43
CA ALA A 27 -2.90 -0.41 -11.09
C ALA A 27 -2.42 0.91 -10.47
N VAL A 28 -2.76 1.15 -9.21
CA VAL A 28 -2.33 2.35 -8.48
C VAL A 28 -1.65 1.93 -7.18
N VAL A 29 -0.44 2.43 -6.98
CA VAL A 29 0.36 2.21 -5.77
C VAL A 29 0.39 3.52 -4.98
N LEU A 30 -0.33 3.56 -3.87
CA LEU A 30 -0.40 4.72 -2.98
C LEU A 30 0.81 4.73 -2.04
N ALA A 31 1.50 5.86 -1.93
CA ALA A 31 2.78 5.99 -1.22
C ALA A 31 3.77 4.91 -1.68
N SER A 32 4.10 4.94 -2.96
CA SER A 32 4.82 3.86 -3.64
C SER A 32 6.24 3.60 -3.12
N GLY A 33 6.85 4.57 -2.46
CA GLY A 33 8.19 4.43 -1.92
C GLY A 33 9.18 3.86 -2.94
N LEU A 34 9.83 2.77 -2.56
CA LEU A 34 10.75 2.01 -3.42
C LEU A 34 10.10 0.76 -4.03
N ASP A 35 8.79 0.77 -4.26
CA ASP A 35 8.11 -0.32 -4.96
C ASP A 35 8.73 -0.56 -6.33
N THR A 36 8.99 -1.82 -6.66
CA THR A 36 9.57 -2.24 -7.94
C THR A 36 8.65 -3.13 -8.76
N ARG A 37 7.37 -3.25 -8.38
CA ARG A 37 6.42 -4.15 -9.06
C ARG A 37 6.23 -3.80 -10.52
N ALA A 38 6.26 -2.52 -10.88
CA ALA A 38 6.19 -2.07 -12.27
C ALA A 38 7.36 -2.61 -13.13
N TYR A 39 8.49 -2.93 -12.50
CA TYR A 39 9.70 -3.42 -13.16
C TYR A 39 9.86 -4.94 -13.12
N ARG A 40 9.28 -5.62 -12.11
CA ARG A 40 9.56 -7.04 -11.86
C ARG A 40 8.39 -8.00 -12.12
N LEU A 41 7.14 -7.54 -11.98
CA LEU A 41 5.99 -8.40 -12.25
C LEU A 41 5.76 -8.60 -13.75
N ASP A 42 5.11 -9.70 -14.08
CA ASP A 42 4.71 -10.00 -15.46
C ASP A 42 3.34 -9.39 -15.75
N TRP A 43 3.34 -8.12 -16.10
CA TRP A 43 2.15 -7.36 -16.40
C TRP A 43 1.56 -7.73 -17.77
N PRO A 44 0.23 -7.82 -17.92
CA PRO A 44 -0.39 -8.02 -19.21
C PRO A 44 -0.25 -6.78 -20.10
N ILE A 45 -0.30 -6.98 -21.40
CA ILE A 45 -0.26 -5.89 -22.38
C ILE A 45 -1.36 -4.87 -22.08
N GLY A 46 -1.02 -3.59 -22.14
CA GLY A 46 -1.93 -2.48 -21.86
C GLY A 46 -2.17 -2.18 -20.38
N MET A 47 -1.37 -2.76 -19.47
CA MET A 47 -1.40 -2.39 -18.07
C MET A 47 -0.72 -1.04 -17.86
N ALA A 48 -1.45 -0.07 -17.31
CA ALA A 48 -0.91 1.17 -16.77
C ALA A 48 -0.69 1.02 -15.26
N VAL A 49 0.50 1.39 -14.77
CA VAL A 49 0.84 1.38 -13.34
C VAL A 49 1.12 2.83 -12.92
N PHE A 50 0.28 3.35 -12.03
CA PHE A 50 0.42 4.68 -11.45
C PHE A 50 1.10 4.55 -10.09
N GLU A 51 2.21 5.23 -9.90
CA GLU A 51 2.93 5.26 -8.63
C GLU A 51 2.85 6.65 -8.03
N ILE A 52 2.13 6.80 -6.93
CA ILE A 52 1.91 8.08 -6.25
C ILE A 52 2.85 8.15 -5.06
N ASP A 53 3.69 9.18 -5.01
CA ASP A 53 4.50 9.51 -3.83
C ASP A 53 5.00 10.96 -3.92
N GLN A 54 5.61 11.44 -2.84
CA GLN A 54 6.23 12.76 -2.80
C GLN A 54 7.24 12.93 -3.93
N PRO A 55 7.36 14.14 -4.50
CA PRO A 55 8.25 14.40 -5.65
C PRO A 55 9.68 13.91 -5.44
N ALA A 56 10.26 14.13 -4.25
CA ALA A 56 11.62 13.70 -3.95
C ALA A 56 11.78 12.16 -3.96
N VAL A 57 10.74 11.40 -3.55
CA VAL A 57 10.76 9.93 -3.57
C VAL A 57 10.70 9.42 -5.00
N ILE A 58 9.79 9.97 -5.80
CA ILE A 58 9.64 9.62 -7.22
C ILE A 58 10.94 9.91 -7.98
N GLU A 59 11.52 11.10 -7.80
CA GLU A 59 12.78 11.49 -8.45
C GLU A 59 13.93 10.56 -8.05
N PHE A 60 14.10 10.29 -6.75
CA PHE A 60 15.14 9.38 -6.27
C PHE A 60 15.01 7.99 -6.89
N LYS A 61 13.80 7.41 -6.85
CA LYS A 61 13.55 6.06 -7.36
C LYS A 61 13.77 5.97 -8.87
N THR A 62 13.18 6.87 -9.63
CA THR A 62 13.28 6.84 -11.10
C THR A 62 14.71 7.07 -11.57
N THR A 63 15.44 8.01 -10.95
CA THR A 63 16.85 8.28 -11.27
C THR A 63 17.73 7.08 -10.94
N THR A 64 17.53 6.48 -9.77
CA THR A 64 18.31 5.31 -9.33
C THR A 64 18.10 4.11 -10.24
N LEU A 65 16.84 3.77 -10.54
CA LEU A 65 16.51 2.63 -11.40
C LEU A 65 16.99 2.84 -12.85
N ALA A 66 16.86 4.05 -13.39
CA ALA A 66 17.41 4.40 -14.70
C ALA A 66 18.93 4.28 -14.71
N GLY A 67 19.62 4.74 -13.65
CA GLY A 67 21.07 4.59 -13.50
C GLY A 67 21.55 3.14 -13.45
N LEU A 68 20.69 2.23 -13.00
CA LEU A 68 20.94 0.78 -12.99
C LEU A 68 20.54 0.09 -14.32
N GLY A 69 20.02 0.83 -15.30
CA GLY A 69 19.53 0.29 -16.56
C GLY A 69 18.25 -0.54 -16.44
N ALA A 70 17.48 -0.34 -15.35
CA ALA A 70 16.20 -1.01 -15.17
C ALA A 70 15.11 -0.34 -16.01
N GLU A 71 14.33 -1.15 -16.75
CA GLU A 71 13.21 -0.69 -17.54
C GLU A 71 11.89 -1.25 -16.99
N PRO A 72 10.81 -0.43 -16.91
CA PRO A 72 9.51 -0.93 -16.49
C PRO A 72 8.94 -1.94 -17.48
N LYS A 73 8.27 -2.97 -16.97
CA LYS A 73 7.53 -3.97 -17.77
C LYS A 73 6.07 -3.56 -18.05
N ALA A 74 5.59 -2.50 -17.40
CA ALA A 74 4.28 -1.91 -17.59
C ALA A 74 4.40 -0.48 -18.14
N ASP A 75 3.29 0.12 -18.58
CA ASP A 75 3.18 1.56 -18.83
C ASP A 75 3.22 2.29 -17.46
N LEU A 76 4.44 2.54 -16.97
CA LEU A 76 4.67 3.20 -15.68
C LEU A 76 4.43 4.70 -15.78
N ARG A 77 3.56 5.19 -14.93
CA ARG A 77 3.16 6.61 -14.83
C ARG A 77 3.39 7.12 -13.41
N PRO A 78 4.56 7.70 -13.13
CA PRO A 78 4.83 8.32 -11.84
C PRO A 78 3.95 9.56 -11.63
N VAL A 79 3.36 9.68 -10.44
CA VAL A 79 2.53 10.81 -10.02
C VAL A 79 3.20 11.45 -8.80
N ALA A 80 3.96 12.50 -9.05
CA ALA A 80 4.82 13.16 -8.06
C ALA A 80 4.00 14.18 -7.25
N VAL A 81 3.25 13.69 -6.26
CA VAL A 81 2.38 14.51 -5.39
C VAL A 81 2.28 13.90 -4.00
N ASP A 82 2.15 14.75 -2.97
CA ASP A 82 1.87 14.29 -1.61
C ASP A 82 0.39 13.88 -1.48
N LEU A 83 0.12 12.73 -0.86
CA LEU A 83 -1.25 12.24 -0.61
C LEU A 83 -2.08 13.16 0.31
N ARG A 84 -1.46 14.17 0.93
CA ARG A 84 -2.13 15.25 1.69
C ARG A 84 -2.66 16.37 0.80
N GLU A 85 -2.20 16.44 -0.46
CA GLU A 85 -2.59 17.42 -1.47
C GLU A 85 -3.68 16.87 -2.39
N ASP A 86 -3.98 17.56 -3.49
CA ASP A 86 -4.97 17.11 -4.48
C ASP A 86 -4.36 16.08 -5.46
N TRP A 87 -4.00 14.91 -4.91
CA TRP A 87 -3.43 13.81 -5.69
C TRP A 87 -4.42 13.20 -6.69
N SER A 88 -5.72 13.37 -6.48
CA SER A 88 -6.75 12.86 -7.39
C SER A 88 -6.73 13.59 -8.73
N THR A 89 -6.55 14.89 -8.73
CA THR A 89 -6.40 15.68 -9.95
C THR A 89 -5.12 15.30 -10.70
N GLU A 90 -3.99 15.15 -9.99
CA GLU A 90 -2.71 14.75 -10.60
C GLU A 90 -2.77 13.32 -11.16
N LEU A 91 -3.42 12.39 -10.48
CA LEU A 91 -3.64 11.03 -10.97
C LEU A 91 -4.45 11.01 -12.28
N ASN A 92 -5.53 11.79 -12.34
CA ASN A 92 -6.35 11.94 -13.55
C ASN A 92 -5.54 12.59 -14.69
N ALA A 93 -4.73 13.61 -14.38
CA ALA A 93 -3.85 14.26 -15.36
C ALA A 93 -2.80 13.30 -15.93
N ALA A 94 -2.35 12.31 -15.13
CA ALA A 94 -1.48 11.23 -15.59
C ALA A 94 -2.19 10.19 -16.48
N GLY A 95 -3.50 10.35 -16.71
CA GLY A 95 -4.30 9.51 -17.59
C GLY A 95 -4.98 8.33 -16.90
N PHE A 96 -5.21 8.42 -15.59
CA PHE A 96 -6.09 7.49 -14.90
C PHE A 96 -7.56 7.70 -15.32
N GLU A 97 -8.29 6.62 -15.50
CA GLU A 97 -9.68 6.62 -15.96
C GLU A 97 -10.61 6.09 -14.85
N PRO A 98 -11.27 6.97 -14.05
CA PRO A 98 -12.13 6.54 -12.94
C PRO A 98 -13.33 5.68 -13.34
N THR A 99 -13.69 5.67 -14.64
CA THR A 99 -14.79 4.88 -15.17
C THR A 99 -14.42 3.42 -15.50
N ARG A 100 -13.15 3.08 -15.37
CA ARG A 100 -12.64 1.71 -15.60
C ARG A 100 -12.24 1.06 -14.28
N PRO A 101 -12.47 -0.24 -14.10
CA PRO A 101 -11.99 -0.95 -12.91
C PRO A 101 -10.48 -0.78 -12.72
N SER A 102 -10.07 -0.58 -11.47
CA SER A 102 -8.68 -0.35 -11.06
C SER A 102 -8.29 -1.23 -9.89
N ALA A 103 -7.01 -1.54 -9.79
CA ALA A 103 -6.42 -2.26 -8.67
C ALA A 103 -5.55 -1.30 -7.86
N TRP A 104 -5.94 -1.04 -6.62
CA TRP A 104 -5.26 -0.14 -5.69
C TRP A 104 -4.48 -0.93 -4.66
N ILE A 105 -3.31 -0.46 -4.28
CA ILE A 105 -2.66 -0.91 -3.06
C ILE A 105 -2.29 0.27 -2.15
N ALA A 106 -2.44 0.04 -0.84
CA ALA A 106 -1.94 0.91 0.22
C ALA A 106 -1.08 0.05 1.15
N GLU A 107 0.18 -0.16 0.75
CA GLU A 107 1.13 -1.01 1.47
C GLU A 107 1.96 -0.18 2.45
N GLY A 108 1.90 -0.51 3.76
CA GLY A 108 2.68 0.17 4.79
C GLY A 108 2.27 1.61 5.05
N LEU A 109 1.07 2.01 4.65
CA LEU A 109 0.67 3.42 4.66
C LEU A 109 -0.16 3.80 5.89
N PHE A 110 -1.17 3.01 6.25
CA PHE A 110 -2.16 3.43 7.25
C PHE A 110 -1.57 3.66 8.65
N GLY A 111 -0.51 2.95 9.01
CA GLY A 111 0.20 3.20 10.27
C GLY A 111 0.79 4.61 10.40
N TYR A 112 0.97 5.33 9.29
CA TYR A 112 1.53 6.68 9.23
C TYR A 112 0.48 7.80 9.08
N LEU A 113 -0.77 7.44 8.90
CA LEU A 113 -1.86 8.40 8.74
C LEU A 113 -2.59 8.63 10.07
N ALA A 114 -3.07 9.84 10.30
CA ALA A 114 -4.08 10.08 11.32
C ALA A 114 -5.37 9.32 10.97
N PRO A 115 -6.21 8.92 11.94
CA PRO A 115 -7.44 8.17 11.69
C PRO A 115 -8.32 8.82 10.61
N GLU A 116 -8.54 10.13 10.69
CA GLU A 116 -9.36 10.88 9.73
C GLU A 116 -8.71 10.97 8.34
N SER A 117 -7.38 10.83 8.26
CA SER A 117 -6.66 10.81 6.98
C SER A 117 -6.77 9.45 6.31
N GLN A 118 -6.80 8.36 7.09
CA GLN A 118 -7.12 7.04 6.59
C GLN A 118 -8.51 7.03 5.96
N ASP A 119 -9.51 7.54 6.66
CA ASP A 119 -10.89 7.59 6.19
C ASP A 119 -11.03 8.41 4.90
N ARG A 120 -10.44 9.61 4.87
CA ARG A 120 -10.42 10.44 3.65
C ARG A 120 -9.77 9.76 2.46
N LEU A 121 -8.67 9.02 2.69
CA LEU A 121 -8.01 8.29 1.62
C LEU A 121 -8.89 7.15 1.08
N LEU A 122 -9.53 6.39 1.96
CA LEU A 122 -10.47 5.33 1.57
C LEU A 122 -11.70 5.88 0.84
N ASP A 123 -12.21 7.04 1.26
CA ASP A 123 -13.31 7.74 0.57
C ASP A 123 -12.88 8.21 -0.82
N ALA A 124 -11.67 8.76 -0.97
CA ALA A 124 -11.15 9.19 -2.26
C ALA A 124 -10.91 8.01 -3.21
N VAL A 125 -10.34 6.90 -2.72
CA VAL A 125 -10.18 5.66 -3.49
C VAL A 125 -11.54 5.14 -3.95
N THR A 126 -12.55 5.15 -3.08
CA THR A 126 -13.91 4.72 -3.41
C THR A 126 -14.51 5.61 -4.51
N ALA A 127 -14.39 6.94 -4.40
CA ALA A 127 -14.90 7.89 -5.38
C ALA A 127 -14.22 7.77 -6.76
N LEU A 128 -12.96 7.34 -6.81
CA LEU A 128 -12.18 7.14 -8.03
C LEU A 128 -12.30 5.72 -8.61
N SER A 129 -13.09 4.85 -7.99
CA SER A 129 -13.19 3.43 -8.38
C SER A 129 -14.48 3.13 -9.13
N ALA A 130 -14.36 2.51 -10.29
CA ALA A 130 -15.50 1.90 -10.98
C ALA A 130 -15.86 0.54 -10.35
N PRO A 131 -17.11 0.08 -10.48
CA PRO A 131 -17.51 -1.27 -10.08
C PRO A 131 -16.57 -2.36 -10.60
N GLY A 132 -16.21 -3.31 -9.74
CA GLY A 132 -15.22 -4.35 -10.03
C GLY A 132 -13.78 -3.93 -9.73
N SER A 133 -13.53 -2.68 -9.29
CA SER A 133 -12.23 -2.27 -8.76
C SER A 133 -11.87 -3.05 -7.50
N ARG A 134 -10.58 -3.18 -7.23
CA ARG A 134 -10.05 -3.90 -6.07
C ARG A 134 -9.10 -3.01 -5.27
N LEU A 135 -9.09 -3.19 -3.95
CA LEU A 135 -8.15 -2.55 -3.04
C LEU A 135 -7.46 -3.60 -2.17
N GLY A 136 -6.14 -3.66 -2.25
CA GLY A 136 -5.28 -4.43 -1.36
C GLY A 136 -4.64 -3.52 -0.32
N THR A 137 -4.74 -3.87 0.96
CA THR A 137 -4.11 -3.08 2.02
C THR A 137 -3.78 -3.94 3.24
N GLU A 138 -3.08 -3.35 4.18
CA GLU A 138 -2.83 -3.93 5.49
C GLU A 138 -3.18 -2.92 6.58
N ALA A 139 -3.63 -3.44 7.70
CA ALA A 139 -3.91 -2.64 8.89
C ALA A 139 -3.37 -3.32 10.14
N VAL A 140 -2.91 -2.51 11.08
CA VAL A 140 -2.56 -2.95 12.43
C VAL A 140 -3.77 -2.68 13.32
N PRO A 141 -4.22 -3.65 14.13
CA PRO A 141 -5.37 -3.44 15.02
C PRO A 141 -5.15 -2.28 15.99
N ASN A 142 -6.24 -1.58 16.33
CA ASN A 142 -6.26 -0.49 17.32
C ASN A 142 -5.82 -0.90 18.73
N THR A 143 -5.74 -2.21 19.02
CA THR A 143 -5.35 -2.75 20.31
C THR A 143 -3.85 -2.72 20.56
N VAL A 144 -3.06 -2.29 19.59
CA VAL A 144 -1.61 -2.13 19.77
C VAL A 144 -1.39 -0.75 20.40
N ASP A 145 -1.16 -0.75 21.70
CA ASP A 145 -0.73 0.42 22.46
C ASP A 145 0.73 0.74 22.07
N MET A 146 0.89 1.35 20.89
CA MET A 146 2.21 1.73 20.39
C MET A 146 2.58 3.07 21.00
N ASP A 147 3.61 3.06 21.85
CA ASP A 147 4.27 4.30 22.27
C ASP A 147 4.72 5.08 21.02
N PRO A 148 4.20 6.29 20.78
CA PRO A 148 4.51 7.08 19.60
C PRO A 148 6.01 7.37 19.46
N ASP A 149 6.71 7.54 20.56
CA ASP A 149 8.15 7.84 20.56
C ASP A 149 8.96 6.60 20.20
N ALA A 150 8.61 5.43 20.72
CA ALA A 150 9.22 4.16 20.34
C ALA A 150 8.94 3.79 18.87
N ALA A 151 7.78 4.17 18.33
CA ALA A 151 7.46 3.98 16.92
C ALA A 151 8.30 4.90 16.02
N ARG A 152 8.46 6.17 16.39
CA ARG A 152 9.34 7.14 15.68
C ARG A 152 10.81 6.69 15.69
N GLU A 153 11.30 6.19 16.81
CA GLU A 153 12.69 5.73 16.91
C GLU A 153 12.94 4.50 16.04
N ARG A 154 12.05 3.50 16.08
CA ARG A 154 12.11 2.34 15.16
C ARG A 154 12.11 2.76 13.69
N MET A 155 11.34 3.79 13.35
CA MET A 155 11.29 4.33 12.00
C MET A 155 12.62 5.01 11.63
N ARG A 156 13.20 5.78 12.54
CA ARG A 156 14.53 6.40 12.32
C ARG A 156 15.61 5.35 12.11
N GLU A 157 15.57 4.26 12.87
CA GLU A 157 16.49 3.13 12.69
C GLU A 157 16.29 2.42 11.35
N ALA A 158 15.03 2.14 10.99
CA ALA A 158 14.69 1.47 9.74
C ALA A 158 15.09 2.28 8.49
N THR A 159 15.13 3.61 8.61
CA THR A 159 15.46 4.53 7.51
C THR A 159 16.86 5.13 7.62
N ALA A 160 17.67 4.68 8.58
CA ALA A 160 19.04 5.17 8.75
C ALA A 160 19.86 5.04 7.46
N THR A 161 19.74 3.92 6.77
CA THR A 161 20.39 3.65 5.48
C THR A 161 19.94 4.63 4.37
N TRP A 162 18.70 5.09 4.41
CA TRP A 162 18.20 6.05 3.42
C TRP A 162 18.83 7.43 3.59
N ARG A 163 19.08 7.82 4.83
CA ARG A 163 19.82 9.07 5.15
C ARG A 163 21.24 9.07 4.63
N GLU A 164 21.92 7.93 4.67
CA GLU A 164 23.26 7.77 4.08
C GLU A 164 23.28 8.05 2.58
N HIS A 165 22.13 7.86 1.91
CA HIS A 165 21.92 8.14 0.49
C HIS A 165 21.24 9.48 0.21
N GLY A 166 21.16 10.37 1.21
CA GLY A 166 20.65 11.74 1.04
C GLY A 166 19.12 11.87 1.09
N PHE A 167 18.39 10.79 1.47
CA PHE A 167 16.94 10.84 1.65
C PHE A 167 16.59 10.92 3.15
N GLU A 168 16.01 12.04 3.56
CA GLU A 168 15.64 12.31 4.95
C GLU A 168 14.11 12.43 5.08
N PRO A 169 13.38 11.32 5.32
CA PRO A 169 11.93 11.35 5.46
C PRO A 169 11.52 12.09 6.74
N ASP A 170 10.54 12.97 6.63
CA ASP A 170 9.96 13.68 7.77
C ASP A 170 8.93 12.82 8.49
N PHE A 171 9.32 12.27 9.65
CA PHE A 171 8.44 11.50 10.52
C PHE A 171 7.73 12.34 11.59
N SER A 172 7.91 13.65 11.62
CA SER A 172 7.30 14.53 12.63
C SER A 172 5.77 14.57 12.53
N VAL A 173 5.24 14.23 11.36
CA VAL A 173 3.79 14.25 11.06
C VAL A 173 3.09 12.93 11.36
N ILE A 174 3.80 11.88 11.81
CA ILE A 174 3.18 10.60 12.12
C ILE A 174 2.36 10.73 13.40
N LYS A 175 1.04 10.67 13.25
CA LYS A 175 0.09 10.66 14.36
C LYS A 175 -0.44 9.24 14.56
N PHE A 176 -0.08 8.65 15.70
CA PHE A 176 -0.60 7.34 16.10
C PHE A 176 -1.80 7.43 17.04
N GLU A 177 -2.22 8.66 17.41
CA GLU A 177 -3.30 8.91 18.36
C GLU A 177 -4.68 8.80 17.69
N GLY A 178 -5.63 8.27 18.43
CA GLY A 178 -7.02 8.17 18.04
C GLY A 178 -7.46 6.75 17.65
N GLU A 179 -8.74 6.50 17.83
CA GLU A 179 -9.40 5.27 17.42
C GLU A 179 -9.60 5.27 15.91
N ARG A 180 -9.12 4.22 15.22
CA ARG A 180 -9.23 4.03 13.77
C ARG A 180 -10.42 3.15 13.45
N HIS A 181 -11.12 3.45 12.39
CA HIS A 181 -12.08 2.52 11.84
C HIS A 181 -11.36 1.26 11.33
N ASP A 182 -11.97 0.10 11.54
CA ASP A 182 -11.56 -1.12 10.85
C ASP A 182 -11.73 -0.93 9.35
N VAL A 183 -10.67 -1.22 8.61
CA VAL A 183 -10.61 -0.94 7.16
C VAL A 183 -11.66 -1.73 6.39
N GLY A 184 -11.85 -3.01 6.73
CA GLY A 184 -12.84 -3.87 6.08
C GLY A 184 -14.26 -3.35 6.33
N ALA A 185 -14.62 -3.12 7.60
CA ALA A 185 -15.94 -2.63 7.96
C ALA A 185 -16.22 -1.23 7.37
N TYR A 186 -15.19 -0.36 7.29
CA TYR A 186 -15.32 0.97 6.70
C TYR A 186 -15.62 0.92 5.21
N LEU A 187 -14.95 0.03 4.48
CA LEU A 187 -15.14 -0.19 3.05
C LEU A 187 -16.47 -0.90 2.77
N ASP A 188 -16.83 -1.92 3.56
CA ASP A 188 -18.10 -2.65 3.39
C ASP A 188 -19.31 -1.71 3.51
N ALA A 189 -19.26 -0.72 4.42
CA ALA A 189 -20.28 0.33 4.52
C ALA A 189 -20.36 1.26 3.31
N ARG A 190 -19.41 1.16 2.37
CA ARG A 190 -19.29 1.97 1.14
C ARG A 190 -19.44 1.17 -0.16
N GLY A 191 -20.01 -0.03 -0.05
CA GLY A 191 -20.30 -0.87 -1.21
C GLY A 191 -19.12 -1.74 -1.67
N TRP A 192 -18.11 -1.90 -0.83
CA TRP A 192 -17.07 -2.91 -1.06
C TRP A 192 -17.44 -4.21 -0.34
N THR A 193 -16.86 -5.30 -0.81
CA THR A 193 -16.86 -6.59 -0.10
C THR A 193 -15.43 -6.94 0.27
N SER A 194 -15.13 -7.00 1.57
CA SER A 194 -13.78 -7.13 2.10
C SER A 194 -13.51 -8.53 2.65
N VAL A 195 -12.34 -9.08 2.33
CA VAL A 195 -11.80 -10.33 2.88
C VAL A 195 -10.57 -10.02 3.71
N ALA A 196 -10.64 -10.34 5.00
CA ALA A 196 -9.55 -10.16 5.95
C ALA A 196 -8.69 -11.44 6.04
N THR A 197 -7.37 -11.29 5.91
CA THR A 197 -6.40 -12.38 6.03
C THR A 197 -5.34 -12.02 7.05
N PRO A 198 -5.34 -12.64 8.25
CA PRO A 198 -4.29 -12.40 9.24
C PRO A 198 -2.90 -12.83 8.75
N MET A 199 -1.84 -12.12 9.17
CA MET A 199 -0.45 -12.45 8.86
C MET A 199 -0.11 -13.92 9.15
N ALA A 200 -0.60 -14.47 10.28
CA ALA A 200 -0.34 -15.86 10.64
C ALA A 200 -0.86 -16.85 9.58
N ARG A 201 -1.99 -16.53 8.95
CA ARG A 201 -2.54 -17.34 7.85
C ARG A 201 -1.68 -17.21 6.60
N LEU A 202 -1.26 -16.02 6.22
CA LEU A 202 -0.36 -15.82 5.07
C LEU A 202 0.94 -16.62 5.21
N LEU A 203 1.53 -16.60 6.41
CA LEU A 203 2.73 -17.39 6.68
C LEU A 203 2.51 -18.89 6.48
N THR A 204 1.38 -19.39 6.97
CA THR A 204 1.00 -20.81 6.83
C THR A 204 0.75 -21.17 5.36
N ASP A 205 -0.05 -20.37 4.66
CA ASP A 205 -0.43 -20.62 3.27
C ASP A 205 0.79 -20.60 2.33
N HIS A 206 1.83 -19.82 2.68
CA HIS A 206 3.08 -19.75 1.92
C HIS A 206 4.21 -20.64 2.44
N GLY A 207 3.98 -21.45 3.47
CA GLY A 207 4.99 -22.35 4.02
C GLY A 207 6.19 -21.63 4.66
N LEU A 208 6.02 -20.40 5.14
CA LEU A 208 7.09 -19.56 5.67
C LEU A 208 7.35 -19.75 7.18
N GLY A 209 6.63 -20.67 7.80
CA GLY A 209 6.74 -20.96 9.24
C GLY A 209 6.05 -19.92 10.11
N ALA A 210 5.86 -20.24 11.39
CA ALA A 210 5.27 -19.29 12.34
C ALA A 210 6.28 -18.22 12.78
N ILE A 211 5.81 -17.01 13.03
CA ILE A 211 6.62 -15.97 13.67
C ILE A 211 6.92 -16.43 15.11
N PRO A 212 8.19 -16.43 15.55
CA PRO A 212 8.52 -16.74 16.93
C PRO A 212 7.72 -15.82 17.88
N GLN A 213 7.05 -16.40 18.85
CA GLN A 213 6.25 -15.65 19.84
C GLN A 213 7.16 -15.06 20.91
N THR A 214 7.76 -13.93 20.65
CA THR A 214 8.35 -13.05 21.69
C THR A 214 7.32 -11.98 22.05
N ASP A 215 7.38 -11.45 23.29
CA ASP A 215 6.40 -10.45 23.74
C ASP A 215 6.40 -9.19 22.84
N ASP A 216 7.53 -8.85 22.28
CA ASP A 216 7.72 -7.73 21.34
C ASP A 216 7.09 -8.02 19.96
N ASN A 217 7.14 -9.28 19.48
CA ASN A 217 6.55 -9.70 18.22
C ASN A 217 5.03 -9.93 18.29
N ARG A 218 4.46 -10.20 19.48
CA ARG A 218 3.02 -10.37 19.65
C ARG A 218 2.25 -9.10 19.38
N GLN A 219 2.81 -7.96 19.76
CA GLN A 219 2.13 -6.67 19.66
C GLN A 219 2.20 -6.05 18.25
N THR A 220 3.26 -6.30 17.48
CA THR A 220 3.49 -5.58 16.23
C THR A 220 3.23 -6.38 14.95
N MET A 221 3.65 -7.65 14.88
CA MET A 221 3.60 -8.40 13.61
C MET A 221 2.46 -9.43 13.55
N ASN A 222 2.08 -10.02 14.69
CA ASN A 222 0.96 -10.97 14.72
C ASN A 222 -0.42 -10.30 14.62
N GLY A 223 -0.49 -8.98 14.84
CA GLY A 223 -1.72 -8.21 14.74
C GLY A 223 -2.02 -7.67 13.34
N VAL A 224 -1.07 -7.76 12.38
CA VAL A 224 -1.30 -7.26 11.03
C VAL A 224 -2.33 -8.11 10.32
N THR A 225 -3.35 -7.45 9.80
CA THR A 225 -4.39 -8.05 8.95
C THR A 225 -4.31 -7.44 7.57
N TYR A 226 -4.34 -8.27 6.56
CA TYR A 226 -4.39 -7.88 5.16
C TYR A 226 -5.84 -7.91 4.67
N TYR A 227 -6.23 -6.92 3.90
CA TYR A 227 -7.57 -6.82 3.32
C TYR A 227 -7.48 -6.83 1.81
N THR A 228 -8.25 -7.71 1.19
CA THR A 228 -8.59 -7.62 -0.23
C THR A 228 -10.06 -7.24 -0.32
N SER A 229 -10.33 -6.04 -0.84
CA SER A 229 -11.68 -5.52 -0.99
C SER A 229 -12.02 -5.35 -2.47
N THR A 230 -13.25 -5.69 -2.86
CA THR A 230 -13.75 -5.54 -4.22
C THR A 230 -14.99 -4.64 -4.19
N LEU A 231 -15.01 -3.60 -5.02
CA LEU A 231 -16.17 -2.72 -5.16
C LEU A 231 -17.27 -3.45 -5.93
N ASP A 232 -18.46 -3.53 -5.34
CA ASP A 232 -19.57 -4.27 -5.87
C ASP A 232 -20.04 -3.72 -7.21
N THR A 233 -20.44 -4.63 -8.11
CA THR A 233 -20.89 -4.26 -9.48
C THR A 233 -22.31 -3.72 -9.51
N GLY A 234 -22.94 -3.46 -8.35
CA GLY A 234 -24.33 -2.99 -8.24
C GLY A 234 -25.29 -3.90 -9.01
N ARG A 235 -26.06 -4.70 -8.31
CA ARG A 235 -27.14 -5.46 -8.95
C ARG A 235 -28.35 -4.57 -9.17
#